data_d8d8477e1aafb607e8ed557ee7c7c808
#
_entry.id   d8d8477e1aafb607e8ed557ee7c7c808
#
_cell.length_a   1.000
_cell.length_b   1.000
_cell.length_c   1.000
_cell.angle_alpha   90.00
_cell.angle_beta   90.00
_cell.angle_gamma   90.00
#
_symmetry.space_group_name_H-M   'P 1'
#
loop_
_entity.id
_entity.type
_entity.pdbx_description
1 polymer ?
#
loop_
_entity_poly.entity_id
_entity_poly.type
_entity_poly.pdbx_seq_one_letter_code
_entity_poly.pdbx_strand_id
1 'polypeptide(L)'
;MKYYLFPLLLAAGYAVPAFADDVQGAKNAKITLVYEHALPDVPGKSIRGVLVEYGPGGYSPAHTHAKSAIIYATVLEGAVKSQINGGPVRSFKAGESFTELPGDHHGVSANASDKEPSKLLAVFVVNTDEKVLTIPDRK
;
A
#
# COMPACT_ATOMS: atom_id res chain seq x y z
N MET A 1 -32.89 -15.67 46.93
CA MET A 1 -32.54 -15.59 45.49
C MET A 1 -31.84 -14.25 45.25
N LYS A 2 -30.53 -14.26 45.02
CA LYS A 2 -29.75 -13.07 44.71
C LYS A 2 -29.46 -13.04 43.21
N TYR A 3 -30.03 -12.07 42.50
CA TYR A 3 -29.77 -11.86 41.07
C TYR A 3 -28.49 -11.04 40.91
N TYR A 4 -27.48 -11.62 40.32
CA TYR A 4 -26.28 -10.89 39.89
C TYR A 4 -26.53 -10.32 38.51
N LEU A 5 -26.66 -8.99 38.39
CA LEU A 5 -26.60 -8.28 37.11
C LEU A 5 -25.13 -8.21 36.66
N PHE A 6 -24.80 -8.87 35.55
CA PHE A 6 -23.56 -8.63 34.84
C PHE A 6 -23.72 -7.39 33.96
N PRO A 7 -22.82 -6.41 34.05
CA PRO A 7 -22.83 -5.32 33.08
C PRO A 7 -22.32 -5.79 31.73
N LEU A 8 -23.13 -5.61 30.69
CA LEU A 8 -22.75 -5.82 29.30
C LEU A 8 -21.79 -4.71 28.89
N LEU A 9 -20.48 -5.02 28.77
CA LEU A 9 -19.50 -4.10 28.21
C LEU A 9 -19.76 -4.00 26.70
N LEU A 10 -20.34 -2.89 26.24
CA LEU A 10 -20.36 -2.53 24.83
C LEU A 10 -18.92 -2.14 24.42
N ALA A 11 -18.25 -3.00 23.68
CA ALA A 11 -17.02 -2.64 23.00
C ALA A 11 -17.37 -1.68 21.85
N ALA A 12 -17.12 -0.38 22.04
CA ALA A 12 -17.19 0.60 20.97
C ALA A 12 -16.07 0.31 19.99
N GLY A 13 -16.39 -0.34 18.89
CA GLY A 13 -15.49 -0.50 17.76
C GLY A 13 -15.21 0.86 17.13
N TYR A 14 -14.01 1.38 17.29
CA TYR A 14 -13.55 2.55 16.53
C TYR A 14 -13.36 2.11 15.07
N ALA A 15 -14.28 2.52 14.20
CA ALA A 15 -14.08 2.45 12.76
C ALA A 15 -12.98 3.44 12.41
N VAL A 16 -11.79 2.94 12.07
CA VAL A 16 -10.73 3.75 11.49
C VAL A 16 -11.20 4.15 10.09
N PRO A 17 -11.29 5.45 9.75
CA PRO A 17 -11.64 5.84 8.40
C PRO A 17 -10.55 5.30 7.45
N ALA A 18 -10.95 4.48 6.49
CA ALA A 18 -10.09 4.05 5.41
C ALA A 18 -9.80 5.28 4.54
N PHE A 19 -8.62 5.87 4.68
CA PHE A 19 -8.17 6.89 3.75
C PHE A 19 -7.83 6.17 2.44
N ALA A 20 -8.70 6.32 1.43
CA ALA A 20 -8.34 6.03 0.06
C ALA A 20 -7.41 7.18 -0.39
N ASP A 21 -6.13 6.91 -0.58
CA ASP A 21 -5.24 7.84 -1.26
C ASP A 21 -5.61 7.82 -2.75
N ASP A 22 -6.37 8.83 -3.19
CA ASP A 22 -6.57 9.10 -4.61
C ASP A 22 -5.24 9.58 -5.19
N VAL A 23 -4.42 8.64 -5.65
CA VAL A 23 -3.17 8.96 -6.36
C VAL A 23 -3.56 9.63 -7.67
N GLN A 24 -3.33 10.95 -7.75
CA GLN A 24 -3.67 11.75 -8.93
C GLN A 24 -3.06 11.15 -10.20
N GLY A 25 -3.91 10.79 -11.17
CA GLY A 25 -3.51 10.19 -12.44
C GLY A 25 -3.53 8.67 -12.46
N ALA A 26 -3.88 8.00 -11.38
CA ALA A 26 -4.15 6.57 -11.39
C ALA A 26 -5.38 6.25 -12.24
N LYS A 27 -5.35 5.11 -12.94
CA LYS A 27 -6.45 4.65 -13.77
C LYS A 27 -6.87 3.25 -13.34
N ASN A 28 -8.17 3.06 -13.13
CA ASN A 28 -8.75 1.78 -12.74
C ASN A 28 -7.99 1.13 -11.58
N ALA A 29 -7.69 1.94 -10.56
CA ALA A 29 -6.92 1.58 -9.40
C ALA A 29 -7.62 2.07 -8.13
N LYS A 30 -7.59 1.25 -7.09
CA LYS A 30 -8.02 1.62 -5.74
C LYS A 30 -6.86 1.38 -4.79
N ILE A 31 -6.51 2.41 -4.01
CA ILE A 31 -5.39 2.39 -3.08
C ILE A 31 -5.93 2.65 -1.69
N THR A 32 -5.65 1.74 -0.76
CA THR A 32 -6.24 1.77 0.59
C THR A 32 -5.18 1.50 1.64
N LEU A 33 -5.05 2.40 2.62
CA LEU A 33 -4.29 2.11 3.83
C LEU A 33 -5.07 1.09 4.66
N VAL A 34 -4.56 -0.13 4.77
CA VAL A 34 -5.22 -1.25 5.46
C VAL A 34 -4.60 -1.56 6.82
N TYR A 35 -3.41 -1.05 7.09
CA TYR A 35 -2.71 -1.24 8.36
C TYR A 35 -1.77 -0.09 8.67
N GLU A 36 -1.71 0.34 9.92
CA GLU A 36 -0.73 1.28 10.43
C GLU A 36 -0.42 1.00 11.91
N HIS A 37 0.86 0.94 12.24
CA HIS A 37 1.31 0.83 13.62
C HIS A 37 2.71 1.42 13.80
N ALA A 38 2.91 2.17 14.89
CA ALA A 38 4.26 2.60 15.28
C ALA A 38 5.09 1.38 15.69
N LEU A 39 6.38 1.36 15.32
CA LEU A 39 7.29 0.30 15.73
C LEU A 39 7.70 0.50 17.19
N PRO A 40 7.40 -0.44 18.12
CA PRO A 40 7.61 -0.22 19.56
C PRO A 40 9.06 0.07 19.93
N ASP A 41 10.01 -0.64 19.28
CA ASP A 41 11.43 -0.57 19.63
C ASP A 41 12.25 0.28 18.64
N VAL A 42 11.60 0.98 17.71
CA VAL A 42 12.23 1.87 16.72
C VAL A 42 11.53 3.23 16.76
N PRO A 43 11.89 4.12 17.69
CA PRO A 43 11.26 5.42 17.83
C PRO A 43 11.23 6.21 16.53
N GLY A 44 10.10 6.84 16.23
CA GLY A 44 9.90 7.65 15.04
C GLY A 44 9.66 6.87 13.74
N LYS A 45 9.53 5.55 13.81
CA LYS A 45 9.21 4.70 12.66
C LYS A 45 7.86 4.00 12.83
N SER A 46 7.19 3.80 11.72
CA SER A 46 5.93 3.06 11.63
C SER A 46 5.98 2.05 10.49
N ILE A 47 5.21 0.98 10.65
CA ILE A 47 4.86 0.07 9.56
C ILE A 47 3.48 0.47 9.04
N ARG A 48 3.33 0.55 7.72
CA ARG A 48 2.05 0.82 7.05
C ARG A 48 1.83 -0.19 5.94
N GLY A 49 0.63 -0.78 5.90
CA GLY A 49 0.19 -1.67 4.84
C GLY A 49 -0.75 -0.93 3.89
N VAL A 50 -0.41 -0.87 2.62
CA VAL A 50 -1.21 -0.24 1.55
C VAL A 50 -1.64 -1.32 0.56
N LEU A 51 -2.94 -1.54 0.45
CA LEU A 51 -3.51 -2.43 -0.54
C LEU A 51 -3.76 -1.65 -1.83
N VAL A 52 -3.18 -2.13 -2.93
CA VAL A 52 -3.37 -1.60 -4.28
C VAL A 52 -4.16 -2.64 -5.09
N GLU A 53 -5.33 -2.25 -5.54
CA GLU A 53 -6.22 -3.08 -6.35
C GLU A 53 -6.31 -2.46 -7.75
N TYR A 54 -5.81 -3.17 -8.76
CA TYR A 54 -5.93 -2.78 -10.14
C TYR A 54 -7.04 -3.58 -10.83
N GLY A 55 -7.98 -2.90 -11.44
CA GLY A 55 -8.85 -3.52 -12.43
C GLY A 55 -8.09 -3.83 -13.73
N PRO A 56 -8.75 -4.45 -14.72
CA PRO A 56 -8.16 -4.74 -16.02
C PRO A 56 -7.53 -3.48 -16.65
N GLY A 57 -6.25 -3.56 -17.06
CA GLY A 57 -5.51 -2.45 -17.64
C GLY A 57 -5.24 -1.28 -16.68
N GLY A 58 -5.46 -1.48 -15.36
CA GLY A 58 -5.25 -0.46 -14.34
C GLY A 58 -3.77 -0.17 -14.08
N TYR A 59 -3.48 1.06 -13.66
CA TYR A 59 -2.12 1.48 -13.33
C TYR A 59 -2.09 2.67 -12.38
N SER A 60 -0.96 2.83 -11.71
CA SER A 60 -0.54 4.05 -11.03
C SER A 60 0.45 4.82 -11.90
N PRO A 61 0.42 6.18 -11.92
CA PRO A 61 1.42 6.97 -12.64
C PRO A 61 2.81 6.72 -12.07
N ALA A 62 3.85 7.03 -12.84
CA ALA A 62 5.22 7.03 -12.36
C ALA A 62 5.36 7.96 -11.14
N HIS A 63 6.10 7.52 -10.13
CA HIS A 63 6.17 8.19 -8.84
C HIS A 63 7.44 7.82 -8.07
N THR A 64 7.68 8.58 -7.01
CA THR A 64 8.60 8.22 -5.92
C THR A 64 7.81 8.05 -4.63
N HIS A 65 8.40 7.38 -3.66
CA HIS A 65 7.85 7.30 -2.31
C HIS A 65 8.55 8.27 -1.36
N ALA A 66 7.99 8.44 -0.16
CA ALA A 66 8.63 9.20 0.91
C ALA A 66 10.09 8.76 1.08
N LYS A 67 11.00 9.71 1.16
CA LYS A 67 12.46 9.44 1.25
C LYS A 67 12.89 8.60 2.46
N SER A 68 12.04 8.50 3.46
CA SER A 68 12.26 7.66 4.64
C SER A 68 11.75 6.23 4.48
N ALA A 69 11.05 5.93 3.37
CA ALA A 69 10.35 4.67 3.16
C ALA A 69 11.26 3.60 2.54
N ILE A 70 11.25 2.41 3.14
CA ILE A 70 11.57 1.16 2.46
C ILE A 70 10.27 0.39 2.29
N ILE A 71 10.06 -0.22 1.12
CA ILE A 71 8.81 -0.90 0.79
C ILE A 71 9.09 -2.33 0.39
N TYR A 72 8.39 -3.26 1.02
CA TYR A 72 8.24 -4.63 0.59
C TYR A 72 6.88 -4.78 -0.08
N ALA A 73 6.87 -5.05 -1.38
CA ALA A 73 5.65 -5.22 -2.16
C ALA A 73 5.48 -6.69 -2.55
N THR A 74 4.31 -7.26 -2.25
CA THR A 74 3.97 -8.65 -2.58
C THR A 74 2.67 -8.71 -3.36
N VAL A 75 2.65 -9.49 -4.43
CA VAL A 75 1.45 -9.69 -5.25
C VAL A 75 0.55 -10.73 -4.58
N LEU A 76 -0.70 -10.36 -4.32
CA LEU A 76 -1.71 -11.23 -3.70
C LEU A 76 -2.59 -11.93 -4.73
N GLU A 77 -2.85 -11.28 -5.88
CA GLU A 77 -3.75 -11.78 -6.91
C GLU A 77 -3.29 -11.30 -8.29
N GLY A 78 -3.42 -12.15 -9.30
CA GLY A 78 -3.06 -11.83 -10.68
C GLY A 78 -1.57 -11.62 -10.88
N ALA A 79 -1.21 -10.62 -11.66
CA ALA A 79 0.18 -10.23 -11.90
C ALA A 79 0.30 -8.70 -12.04
N VAL A 80 1.41 -8.15 -11.54
CA VAL A 80 1.73 -6.72 -11.58
C VAL A 80 3.03 -6.50 -12.33
N LYS A 81 3.06 -5.52 -13.23
CA LYS A 81 4.28 -5.01 -13.85
C LYS A 81 4.89 -3.93 -12.97
N SER A 82 6.19 -4.02 -12.74
CA SER A 82 6.96 -3.02 -11.99
C SER A 82 8.25 -2.67 -12.70
N GLN A 83 8.65 -1.40 -12.62
CA GLN A 83 9.95 -0.91 -13.09
C GLN A 83 10.54 0.04 -12.04
N ILE A 84 11.73 -0.25 -11.58
CA ILE A 84 12.46 0.57 -10.61
C ILE A 84 13.67 1.20 -11.28
N ASN A 85 13.85 2.51 -11.07
CA ASN A 85 15.02 3.31 -11.51
C ASN A 85 15.36 3.17 -13.02
N GLY A 86 14.31 3.09 -13.87
CA GLY A 86 14.52 2.94 -15.32
C GLY A 86 15.12 1.61 -15.75
N GLY A 87 15.20 0.64 -14.87
CA GLY A 87 15.62 -0.74 -15.18
C GLY A 87 14.59 -1.47 -16.05
N PRO A 88 14.73 -2.78 -16.26
CA PRO A 88 13.77 -3.55 -17.05
C PRO A 88 12.40 -3.61 -16.37
N VAL A 89 11.33 -3.51 -17.16
CA VAL A 89 9.98 -3.81 -16.70
C VAL A 89 9.88 -5.31 -16.41
N ARG A 90 9.50 -5.67 -15.20
CA ARG A 90 9.32 -7.06 -14.76
C ARG A 90 7.88 -7.31 -14.38
N SER A 91 7.39 -8.52 -14.63
CA SER A 91 6.08 -8.99 -14.15
C SER A 91 6.28 -9.87 -12.94
N PHE A 92 5.50 -9.61 -11.90
CA PHE A 92 5.45 -10.37 -10.65
C PHE A 92 4.06 -10.99 -10.53
N LYS A 93 4.01 -12.30 -10.33
CA LYS A 93 2.77 -13.06 -10.14
C LYS A 93 2.40 -13.17 -8.66
N ALA A 94 1.19 -13.63 -8.38
CA ALA A 94 0.76 -13.91 -7.00
C ALA A 94 1.78 -14.76 -6.25
N GLY A 95 2.18 -14.32 -5.05
CA GLY A 95 3.24 -14.89 -4.21
C GLY A 95 4.64 -14.36 -4.49
N GLU A 96 4.87 -13.64 -5.59
CA GLU A 96 6.15 -12.99 -5.86
C GLU A 96 6.20 -11.58 -5.25
N SER A 97 7.40 -11.08 -5.02
CA SER A 97 7.63 -9.80 -4.35
C SER A 97 8.82 -9.03 -4.93
N PHE A 98 8.84 -7.74 -4.64
CA PHE A 98 9.97 -6.85 -4.92
C PHE A 98 10.13 -5.83 -3.80
N THR A 99 11.27 -5.16 -3.78
CA THR A 99 11.60 -4.12 -2.79
C THR A 99 11.85 -2.81 -3.49
N GLU A 100 11.38 -1.72 -2.89
CA GLU A 100 11.75 -0.35 -3.25
C GLU A 100 12.54 0.26 -2.09
N LEU A 101 13.72 0.78 -2.39
CA LEU A 101 14.58 1.43 -1.41
C LEU A 101 14.25 2.94 -1.30
N PRO A 102 14.66 3.60 -0.20
CA PRO A 102 14.49 5.04 -0.06
C PRO A 102 15.04 5.80 -1.26
N GLY A 103 14.17 6.60 -1.91
CA GLY A 103 14.54 7.39 -3.08
C GLY A 103 14.42 6.69 -4.44
N ASP A 104 14.06 5.41 -4.47
CA ASP A 104 13.80 4.71 -5.73
C ASP A 104 12.64 5.37 -6.50
N HIS A 105 12.81 5.44 -7.83
CA HIS A 105 11.77 5.88 -8.75
C HIS A 105 11.02 4.66 -9.30
N HIS A 106 9.72 4.62 -9.05
CA HIS A 106 8.82 3.57 -9.54
C HIS A 106 8.19 4.01 -10.88
N GLY A 107 8.88 3.72 -11.98
CA GLY A 107 8.49 4.19 -13.31
C GLY A 107 7.27 3.48 -13.89
N VAL A 108 7.05 2.22 -13.52
CA VAL A 108 5.88 1.42 -13.94
C VAL A 108 5.31 0.68 -12.74
N SER A 109 4.02 0.89 -12.47
CA SER A 109 3.21 0.12 -11.53
C SER A 109 1.85 -0.12 -12.15
N ALA A 110 1.62 -1.32 -12.69
CA ALA A 110 0.44 -1.59 -13.51
C ALA A 110 0.00 -3.06 -13.42
N ASN A 111 -1.29 -3.27 -13.66
CA ASN A 111 -1.80 -4.61 -13.92
C ASN A 111 -1.12 -5.20 -15.17
N ALA A 112 -0.70 -6.46 -15.09
CA ALA A 112 -0.13 -7.15 -16.25
C ALA A 112 -1.19 -7.61 -17.25
N SER A 113 -2.48 -7.63 -16.84
CA SER A 113 -3.62 -8.09 -17.64
C SER A 113 -4.57 -6.93 -17.99
N ASP A 114 -5.12 -6.96 -19.18
CA ASP A 114 -6.23 -6.11 -19.64
C ASP A 114 -7.60 -6.76 -19.44
N LYS A 115 -7.66 -7.97 -18.87
CA LYS A 115 -8.88 -8.77 -18.69
C LYS A 115 -9.17 -9.12 -17.24
N GLU A 116 -8.13 -9.47 -16.48
CA GLU A 116 -8.26 -9.93 -15.11
C GLU A 116 -7.75 -8.87 -14.12
N PRO A 117 -8.30 -8.76 -12.92
CA PRO A 117 -7.80 -7.87 -11.88
C PRO A 117 -6.47 -8.34 -11.29
N SER A 118 -5.78 -7.45 -10.59
CA SER A 118 -4.62 -7.80 -9.78
C SER A 118 -4.63 -7.05 -8.45
N LYS A 119 -3.97 -7.63 -7.43
CA LYS A 119 -3.81 -7.02 -6.10
C LYS A 119 -2.37 -7.09 -5.64
N LEU A 120 -1.92 -6.03 -5.04
CA LEU A 120 -0.60 -5.86 -4.48
C LEU A 120 -0.74 -5.32 -3.05
N LEU A 121 -0.01 -5.92 -2.10
CA LEU A 121 0.17 -5.36 -0.76
C LEU A 121 1.56 -4.74 -0.69
N ALA A 122 1.61 -3.42 -0.53
CA ALA A 122 2.83 -2.68 -0.29
C ALA A 122 2.99 -2.39 1.21
N VAL A 123 4.04 -2.93 1.82
CA VAL A 123 4.35 -2.74 3.25
C VAL A 123 5.50 -1.75 3.36
N PHE A 124 5.21 -0.61 3.96
CA PHE A 124 6.15 0.49 4.20
C PHE A 124 6.72 0.42 5.61
N VAL A 125 8.02 0.57 5.77
CA VAL A 125 8.62 1.07 7.00
C VAL A 125 9.06 2.50 6.72
N VAL A 126 8.50 3.46 7.43
CA VAL A 126 8.57 4.88 7.10
C VAL A 126 8.59 5.72 8.37
N ASN A 127 8.98 6.99 8.30
CA ASN A 127 8.84 7.91 9.43
C ASN A 127 7.38 8.03 9.86
N THR A 128 7.13 8.01 11.16
CA THR A 128 5.77 8.07 11.72
C THR A 128 5.04 9.37 11.36
N ASP A 129 5.77 10.48 11.25
CA ASP A 129 5.24 11.80 10.90
C ASP A 129 5.05 12.03 9.40
N GLU A 130 5.43 11.06 8.55
CA GLU A 130 5.25 11.16 7.11
C GLU A 130 3.76 11.20 6.74
N LYS A 131 3.36 12.24 5.99
CA LYS A 131 1.96 12.46 5.60
C LYS A 131 1.66 11.99 4.18
N VAL A 132 2.68 11.96 3.32
CA VAL A 132 2.54 11.63 1.90
C VAL A 132 3.43 10.45 1.58
N LEU A 133 2.83 9.30 1.31
CA LEU A 133 3.58 8.07 1.01
C LEU A 133 4.01 8.00 -0.46
N THR A 134 3.24 8.57 -1.37
CA THR A 134 3.45 8.49 -2.82
C THR A 134 3.42 9.87 -3.44
N ILE A 135 4.45 10.20 -4.20
CA ILE A 135 4.66 11.51 -4.84
C ILE A 135 4.70 11.27 -6.36
N PRO A 136 3.59 11.52 -7.09
CA PRO A 136 3.57 11.36 -8.53
C PRO A 136 4.57 12.30 -9.23
N ASP A 137 5.11 11.85 -10.36
CA ASP A 137 5.96 12.67 -11.20
C ASP A 137 5.20 13.91 -11.67
N ARG A 138 5.89 15.04 -11.71
CA ARG A 138 5.34 16.26 -12.32
C ARG A 138 5.31 16.08 -13.84
N LYS A 139 4.16 16.39 -14.44
CA LYS A 139 4.01 16.49 -15.90
C LYS A 139 4.72 17.72 -16.44
#